data_e65e3889811d9874ccde37900fac18b4
#
_entry.id   e65e3889811d9874ccde37900fac18b4
#
_cell.length_a   1.000
_cell.length_b   1.000
_cell.length_c   1.000
_cell.angle_alpha   90.00
_cell.angle_beta   90.00
_cell.angle_gamma   90.00
#
_symmetry.space_group_name_H-M   'P 1'
#
loop_
_entity.id
_entity.type
_entity.pdbx_description
1 polymer ?
#
loop_
_entity_poly.entity_id
_entity_poly.type
_entity_poly.pdbx_seq_one_letter_code
_entity_poly.pdbx_strand_id
1 'polypeptide(L)'
;MNLVNWNLEVYHDTNWEKGTAPLKLEQLPQEFELARPVLQTIERAGYEAYFVGGSVRDTILGKAIHDVDIATSAYPDEIKHLFKRTVDTGIEHGTVMILDHGTGYETTTFRSESTYTDFRRPDHVTFVRSLAEDLKRRDFTINALAMRENGEVIDLFDGLTDLKQRRIRAVGNAQERFHEDALRMMRAVRFASQLDFTIVPETAAAIAAHAQLLAKIAVERTQVELLKLFTGKAPQSGLQPFLTTGLWQYCPTFSDHEAALKDVCHRLTTGTPDETTTWTLLVRAFDLSESEVGPFLKQWKTSNQIITAVQTAARAATSLATADLDAWQLYQCGEQLLPVANSVAVILGAPDRETALLAAWQALPIKTKKALAVTGRDLMQAGIQPGPQLGDLLAQLEHQVVTSQLPNDRDQLIQQALTLANLK
;
A
#
# COMPACT_ATOMS: atom_id res chain seq x y z
N MET A 1 -16.26 19.77 -12.12
CA MET A 1 -15.87 19.13 -10.87
C MET A 1 -15.17 20.16 -10.02
N ASN A 2 -15.87 20.75 -9.07
CA ASN A 2 -15.32 21.82 -8.24
C ASN A 2 -14.47 21.18 -7.14
N LEU A 3 -13.15 21.32 -7.29
CA LEU A 3 -12.21 21.11 -6.18
C LEU A 3 -12.49 22.20 -5.14
N VAL A 4 -13.10 21.84 -4.04
CA VAL A 4 -13.20 22.71 -2.87
C VAL A 4 -11.78 22.84 -2.32
N ASN A 5 -11.16 23.98 -2.57
CA ASN A 5 -9.91 24.39 -1.96
C ASN A 5 -10.18 24.60 -0.47
N TRP A 6 -9.93 23.58 0.34
CA TRP A 6 -9.88 23.72 1.78
C TRP A 6 -8.58 24.45 2.14
N ASN A 7 -8.69 25.75 2.34
CA ASN A 7 -7.57 26.56 2.81
C ASN A 7 -7.14 26.03 4.18
N LEU A 8 -5.93 25.50 4.27
CA LEU A 8 -5.22 25.18 5.52
C LEU A 8 -5.13 26.38 6.51
N GLU A 9 -5.40 27.58 6.04
CA GLU A 9 -5.43 28.83 6.84
C GLU A 9 -6.55 28.87 7.88
N VAL A 10 -7.66 28.12 7.69
CA VAL A 10 -8.78 28.12 8.65
C VAL A 10 -8.42 27.46 9.97
N TYR A 11 -7.41 26.60 9.99
CA TYR A 11 -6.98 25.89 11.21
C TYR A 11 -5.72 26.46 11.86
N HIS A 12 -5.08 27.48 11.26
CA HIS A 12 -3.87 28.11 11.81
C HIS A 12 -4.16 29.11 12.96
N ASP A 13 -5.41 29.54 13.13
CA ASP A 13 -5.77 30.62 14.07
C ASP A 13 -6.48 30.15 15.34
N THR A 14 -6.61 28.86 15.60
CA THR A 14 -7.11 28.38 16.88
C THR A 14 -5.98 28.22 17.87
N ASN A 15 -5.97 29.05 18.89
CA ASN A 15 -5.06 28.99 20.02
C ASN A 15 -5.20 27.66 20.79
N TRP A 16 -4.31 26.71 20.51
CA TRP A 16 -4.21 25.40 21.16
C TRP A 16 -3.32 25.46 22.41
N GLU A 17 -3.58 26.37 23.35
CA GLU A 17 -2.86 26.39 24.61
C GLU A 17 -3.56 25.45 25.61
N LYS A 18 -2.77 24.81 26.50
CA LYS A 18 -3.32 24.02 27.61
C LYS A 18 -4.25 24.88 28.41
N GLY A 19 -5.56 24.58 28.39
CA GLY A 19 -6.60 25.31 29.11
C GLY A 19 -7.66 25.99 28.23
N THR A 20 -7.56 25.88 26.91
CA THR A 20 -8.58 26.39 25.97
C THR A 20 -9.70 25.33 25.74
N ALA A 21 -10.85 25.79 25.25
CA ALA A 21 -12.00 24.95 24.95
C ALA A 21 -11.62 23.75 24.03
N PRO A 22 -12.27 22.57 24.17
CA PRO A 22 -12.00 21.42 23.34
C PRO A 22 -12.17 21.77 21.85
N LEU A 23 -11.32 21.18 20.98
CA LEU A 23 -11.47 21.35 19.53
C LEU A 23 -12.83 20.85 19.11
N LYS A 24 -13.57 21.66 18.38
CA LYS A 24 -14.82 21.27 17.75
C LYS A 24 -14.79 21.56 16.28
N LEU A 25 -15.03 20.54 15.47
CA LEU A 25 -15.17 20.66 14.01
C LEU A 25 -16.62 21.08 13.72
N GLU A 26 -16.82 22.32 13.25
CA GLU A 26 -18.15 22.86 12.99
C GLU A 26 -18.83 22.24 11.76
N GLN A 27 -18.03 21.74 10.80
CA GLN A 27 -18.52 21.06 9.60
C GLN A 27 -17.81 19.71 9.50
N LEU A 28 -18.60 18.65 9.45
CA LEU A 28 -18.08 17.30 9.29
C LEU A 28 -18.18 16.85 7.81
N PRO A 29 -17.22 16.07 7.31
CA PRO A 29 -17.35 15.34 6.04
C PRO A 29 -18.64 14.52 5.97
N GLN A 30 -19.13 14.31 4.74
CA GLN A 30 -20.37 13.59 4.49
C GLN A 30 -20.37 12.18 5.10
N GLU A 31 -19.23 11.51 5.15
CA GLU A 31 -19.06 10.17 5.71
C GLU A 31 -19.44 10.13 7.20
N PHE A 32 -19.05 11.15 7.97
CA PHE A 32 -19.46 11.27 9.37
C PHE A 32 -20.93 11.63 9.52
N GLU A 33 -21.44 12.53 8.66
CA GLU A 33 -22.88 12.87 8.70
C GLU A 33 -23.76 11.65 8.43
N LEU A 34 -23.34 10.77 7.51
CA LEU A 34 -24.03 9.50 7.23
C LEU A 34 -23.91 8.50 8.38
N ALA A 35 -22.81 8.49 9.11
CA ALA A 35 -22.59 7.61 10.26
C ALA A 35 -23.19 8.15 11.57
N ARG A 36 -23.50 9.45 11.66
CA ARG A 36 -24.04 10.11 12.86
C ARG A 36 -25.26 9.40 13.46
N PRO A 37 -26.27 8.95 12.68
CA PRO A 37 -27.44 8.23 13.22
C PRO A 37 -27.06 6.96 13.99
N VAL A 38 -25.95 6.30 13.62
CA VAL A 38 -25.46 5.12 14.32
C VAL A 38 -25.00 5.50 15.73
N LEU A 39 -24.17 6.55 15.88
CA LEU A 39 -23.74 7.05 17.19
C LEU A 39 -24.93 7.44 18.04
N GLN A 40 -25.84 8.24 17.49
CA GLN A 40 -27.05 8.70 18.19
C GLN A 40 -27.93 7.54 18.66
N THR A 41 -28.02 6.44 17.91
CA THR A 41 -28.79 5.25 18.31
C THR A 41 -28.14 4.56 19.50
N ILE A 42 -26.81 4.44 19.50
CA ILE A 42 -26.04 3.87 20.60
C ILE A 42 -26.16 4.74 21.86
N GLU A 43 -26.02 6.08 21.71
CA GLU A 43 -26.09 7.04 22.83
C GLU A 43 -27.50 7.10 23.45
N ARG A 44 -28.59 7.06 22.65
CA ARG A 44 -29.96 6.98 23.16
C ARG A 44 -30.24 5.72 23.98
N ALA A 45 -29.47 4.66 23.72
CA ALA A 45 -29.57 3.43 24.52
C ALA A 45 -28.75 3.48 25.81
N GLY A 46 -28.07 4.62 26.09
CA GLY A 46 -27.29 4.84 27.30
C GLY A 46 -25.83 4.42 27.23
N TYR A 47 -25.32 4.15 26.03
CA TYR A 47 -23.92 3.82 25.81
C TYR A 47 -23.15 5.01 25.25
N GLU A 48 -21.83 5.02 25.44
CA GLU A 48 -20.96 5.97 24.78
C GLU A 48 -20.62 5.51 23.36
N ALA A 49 -20.54 6.45 22.41
CA ALA A 49 -20.10 6.19 21.05
C ALA A 49 -19.25 7.36 20.50
N TYR A 50 -18.21 7.03 19.77
CA TYR A 50 -17.27 8.01 19.20
C TYR A 50 -16.80 7.57 17.83
N PHE A 51 -16.57 8.52 16.95
CA PHE A 51 -15.72 8.35 15.79
C PHE A 51 -14.26 8.27 16.25
N VAL A 52 -13.45 7.40 15.66
CA VAL A 52 -12.09 7.18 16.14
C VAL A 52 -11.09 6.91 15.01
N GLY A 53 -9.81 6.94 15.35
CA GLY A 53 -8.73 6.43 14.50
C GLY A 53 -8.35 7.33 13.32
N GLY A 54 -8.09 6.70 12.20
CA GLY A 54 -7.55 7.35 11.00
C GLY A 54 -8.47 8.42 10.42
N SER A 55 -9.77 8.19 10.42
CA SER A 55 -10.77 9.13 9.89
C SER A 55 -10.79 10.45 10.65
N VAL A 56 -10.73 10.41 11.99
CA VAL A 56 -10.67 11.64 12.82
C VAL A 56 -9.39 12.41 12.55
N ARG A 57 -8.23 11.72 12.56
CA ARG A 57 -6.94 12.33 12.23
C ARG A 57 -6.94 12.98 10.85
N ASP A 58 -7.39 12.25 9.82
CA ASP A 58 -7.33 12.72 8.44
C ASP A 58 -8.27 13.88 8.19
N THR A 59 -9.43 13.93 8.88
CA THR A 59 -10.33 15.08 8.85
C THR A 59 -9.68 16.32 9.47
N ILE A 60 -9.02 16.17 10.63
CA ILE A 60 -8.28 17.29 11.27
C ILE A 60 -7.15 17.80 10.35
N LEU A 61 -6.53 16.90 9.57
CA LEU A 61 -5.50 17.25 8.59
C LEU A 61 -6.06 17.79 7.26
N GLY A 62 -7.38 17.91 7.10
CA GLY A 62 -8.02 18.34 5.85
C GLY A 62 -7.87 17.35 4.70
N LYS A 63 -7.68 16.07 5.00
CA LYS A 63 -7.57 14.99 4.01
C LYS A 63 -8.93 14.34 3.77
N ALA A 64 -9.11 13.80 2.57
CA ALA A 64 -10.25 12.94 2.27
C ALA A 64 -10.23 11.68 3.16
N ILE A 65 -11.41 11.29 3.62
CA ILE A 65 -11.65 10.06 4.36
C ILE A 65 -12.48 9.10 3.51
N HIS A 66 -12.37 7.81 3.77
CA HIS A 66 -13.11 6.79 3.03
C HIS A 66 -13.94 5.92 3.97
N ASP A 67 -13.37 5.53 5.10
CA ASP A 67 -14.00 4.68 6.09
C ASP A 67 -14.14 5.43 7.41
N VAL A 68 -15.22 5.15 8.14
CA VAL A 68 -15.48 5.72 9.46
C VAL A 68 -15.54 4.59 10.47
N ASP A 69 -14.56 4.58 11.39
CA ASP A 69 -14.51 3.66 12.51
C ASP A 69 -15.27 4.24 13.70
N ILE A 70 -16.07 3.42 14.35
CA ILE A 70 -16.82 3.76 15.57
C ILE A 70 -16.28 2.95 16.75
N ALA A 71 -16.05 3.59 17.87
CA ALA A 71 -15.75 2.91 19.13
C ALA A 71 -16.87 3.20 20.13
N THR A 72 -17.27 2.19 20.92
CA THR A 72 -18.41 2.29 21.84
C THR A 72 -18.18 1.57 23.15
N SER A 73 -18.87 2.04 24.20
CA SER A 73 -18.97 1.29 25.45
C SER A 73 -19.94 0.10 25.38
N ALA A 74 -20.81 0.01 24.35
CA ALA A 74 -21.71 -1.12 24.16
C ALA A 74 -20.93 -2.40 23.80
N TYR A 75 -21.30 -3.53 24.39
CA TYR A 75 -20.74 -4.84 24.07
C TYR A 75 -21.32 -5.37 22.75
N PRO A 76 -20.65 -6.32 22.07
CA PRO A 76 -21.11 -6.81 20.76
C PRO A 76 -22.57 -7.27 20.73
N ASP A 77 -23.03 -7.97 21.77
CA ASP A 77 -24.43 -8.42 21.86
C ASP A 77 -25.38 -7.25 22.06
N GLU A 78 -25.00 -6.21 22.81
CA GLU A 78 -25.80 -4.98 23.00
C GLU A 78 -25.95 -4.26 21.66
N ILE A 79 -24.85 -4.15 20.85
CA ILE A 79 -24.90 -3.58 19.49
C ILE A 79 -25.87 -4.36 18.61
N LYS A 80 -25.81 -5.70 18.62
CA LYS A 80 -26.70 -6.56 17.85
C LYS A 80 -28.17 -6.41 18.23
N HIS A 81 -28.47 -6.08 19.48
CA HIS A 81 -29.83 -5.78 19.92
C HIS A 81 -30.33 -4.42 19.46
N LEU A 82 -29.44 -3.44 19.32
CA LEU A 82 -29.81 -2.09 18.90
C LEU A 82 -30.07 -1.98 17.40
N PHE A 83 -29.38 -2.80 16.59
CA PHE A 83 -29.41 -2.69 15.13
C PHE A 83 -29.95 -3.95 14.47
N LYS A 84 -30.90 -3.77 13.54
CA LYS A 84 -31.54 -4.88 12.82
C LYS A 84 -30.64 -5.65 11.88
N ARG A 85 -29.59 -5.01 11.37
CA ARG A 85 -28.67 -5.57 10.36
C ARG A 85 -27.23 -5.38 10.81
N THR A 86 -26.62 -6.47 11.24
CA THR A 86 -25.22 -6.51 11.66
C THR A 86 -24.50 -7.70 11.04
N VAL A 87 -23.18 -7.61 10.87
CA VAL A 87 -22.32 -8.70 10.43
C VAL A 87 -21.16 -8.83 11.40
N ASP A 88 -20.85 -10.05 11.81
CA ASP A 88 -19.71 -10.36 12.68
C ASP A 88 -18.43 -10.33 11.87
N THR A 89 -17.68 -9.23 11.90
CA THR A 89 -16.42 -9.07 11.19
C THR A 89 -15.19 -9.33 12.06
N GLY A 90 -15.38 -9.42 13.38
CA GLY A 90 -14.30 -9.64 14.35
C GLY A 90 -14.83 -9.67 15.79
N ILE A 91 -15.91 -10.41 16.03
CA ILE A 91 -16.61 -10.43 17.31
C ILE A 91 -15.72 -10.83 18.49
N GLU A 92 -14.75 -11.73 18.25
CA GLU A 92 -13.76 -12.14 19.25
C GLU A 92 -12.89 -10.97 19.72
N HIS A 93 -12.77 -9.94 18.88
CA HIS A 93 -12.04 -8.70 19.16
C HIS A 93 -12.97 -7.52 19.45
N GLY A 94 -14.30 -7.76 19.59
CA GLY A 94 -15.28 -6.75 19.90
C GLY A 94 -15.79 -5.95 18.70
N THR A 95 -15.47 -6.34 17.45
CA THR A 95 -15.89 -5.60 16.27
C THR A 95 -17.13 -6.24 15.63
N VAL A 96 -18.14 -5.40 15.43
CA VAL A 96 -19.38 -5.73 14.72
C VAL A 96 -19.57 -4.69 13.62
N MET A 97 -19.84 -5.12 12.40
CA MET A 97 -20.20 -4.21 11.31
C MET A 97 -21.70 -3.93 11.37
N ILE A 98 -22.08 -2.68 11.52
CA ILE A 98 -23.46 -2.20 11.43
C ILE A 98 -23.75 -1.83 9.99
N LEU A 99 -24.82 -2.38 9.41
CA LEU A 99 -25.26 -2.06 8.05
C LEU A 99 -26.40 -1.06 8.11
N ASP A 100 -26.14 0.19 7.72
CA ASP A 100 -27.11 1.26 7.68
C ASP A 100 -27.14 1.94 6.31
N HIS A 101 -28.33 2.11 5.72
CA HIS A 101 -28.56 2.75 4.42
C HIS A 101 -27.59 2.32 3.30
N GLY A 102 -27.19 1.04 3.28
CA GLY A 102 -26.29 0.48 2.26
C GLY A 102 -24.80 0.64 2.54
N THR A 103 -24.44 1.28 3.65
CA THR A 103 -23.07 1.45 4.12
C THR A 103 -22.81 0.57 5.35
N GLY A 104 -21.60 0.00 5.44
CA GLY A 104 -21.14 -0.75 6.61
C GLY A 104 -20.25 0.11 7.50
N TYR A 105 -20.54 0.16 8.79
CA TYR A 105 -19.74 0.88 9.80
C TYR A 105 -19.13 -0.11 10.77
N GLU A 106 -17.79 -0.20 10.78
CA GLU A 106 -17.07 -1.00 11.76
C GLU A 106 -17.19 -0.36 13.13
N THR A 107 -17.91 -1.08 14.03
CA THR A 107 -18.16 -0.61 15.40
C THR A 107 -17.48 -1.54 16.38
N THR A 108 -16.50 -1.03 17.11
CA THR A 108 -15.67 -1.80 18.03
C THR A 108 -15.98 -1.41 19.47
N THR A 109 -16.27 -2.40 20.30
CA THR A 109 -16.39 -2.24 21.76
C THR A 109 -15.08 -1.76 22.34
N PHE A 110 -15.11 -0.81 23.29
CA PHE A 110 -13.92 -0.41 24.05
C PHE A 110 -13.30 -1.64 24.70
N ARG A 111 -11.99 -1.73 24.59
CA ARG A 111 -11.28 -2.88 25.11
C ARG A 111 -9.93 -2.50 25.70
N SER A 112 -9.55 -3.22 26.72
CA SER A 112 -8.16 -3.32 27.16
C SER A 112 -7.57 -4.62 26.64
N GLU A 113 -6.28 -4.63 26.48
CA GLU A 113 -5.54 -5.78 25.96
C GLU A 113 -4.57 -6.25 27.06
N SER A 114 -4.59 -7.56 27.34
CA SER A 114 -3.69 -8.18 28.32
C SER A 114 -2.30 -8.41 27.72
N THR A 115 -1.48 -9.21 28.38
CA THR A 115 -0.17 -9.64 27.89
C THR A 115 -0.24 -10.24 26.49
N TYR A 116 0.84 -10.07 25.72
CA TYR A 116 0.99 -10.59 24.37
C TYR A 116 2.08 -11.65 24.34
N THR A 117 1.73 -12.89 24.07
CA THR A 117 2.71 -13.98 24.03
C THR A 117 3.41 -14.08 22.66
N ASP A 118 2.74 -13.69 21.59
CA ASP A 118 3.20 -13.83 20.20
C ASP A 118 3.57 -12.51 19.49
N PHE A 119 3.70 -11.38 20.24
CA PHE A 119 3.98 -10.03 19.71
C PHE A 119 2.95 -9.53 18.68
N ARG A 120 1.73 -10.09 18.67
CA ARG A 120 0.69 -9.76 17.69
C ARG A 120 -0.71 -9.69 18.30
N ARG A 121 -1.11 -10.73 19.02
CA ARG A 121 -2.46 -10.86 19.57
C ARG A 121 -2.38 -10.80 21.09
N PRO A 122 -3.26 -10.01 21.71
CA PRO A 122 -3.39 -10.12 23.16
C PRO A 122 -3.89 -11.53 23.50
N ASP A 123 -3.34 -12.14 24.55
CA ASP A 123 -3.77 -13.44 25.03
C ASP A 123 -5.25 -13.42 25.41
N HIS A 124 -5.72 -12.28 25.93
CA HIS A 124 -7.11 -12.02 26.24
C HIS A 124 -7.49 -10.59 25.90
N VAL A 125 -8.65 -10.42 25.27
CA VAL A 125 -9.32 -9.13 25.09
C VAL A 125 -10.35 -8.98 26.19
N THR A 126 -10.24 -7.92 26.97
CA THR A 126 -11.25 -7.60 27.99
C THR A 126 -12.05 -6.39 27.53
N PHE A 127 -13.34 -6.55 27.34
CA PHE A 127 -14.22 -5.43 27.03
C PHE A 127 -14.37 -4.53 28.24
N VAL A 128 -14.19 -3.24 28.02
CA VAL A 128 -14.26 -2.19 29.06
C VAL A 128 -15.29 -1.14 28.70
N ARG A 129 -15.66 -0.31 29.67
CA ARG A 129 -16.61 0.81 29.45
C ARG A 129 -15.88 2.16 29.35
N SER A 130 -14.56 2.17 29.45
CA SER A 130 -13.74 3.39 29.48
C SER A 130 -13.11 3.69 28.13
N LEU A 131 -13.45 4.83 27.55
CA LEU A 131 -12.79 5.37 26.35
C LEU A 131 -11.28 5.55 26.58
N ALA A 132 -10.87 6.00 27.77
CA ALA A 132 -9.45 6.24 28.07
C ALA A 132 -8.62 4.95 27.98
N GLU A 133 -9.16 3.81 28.42
CA GLU A 133 -8.48 2.51 28.30
C GLU A 133 -8.38 2.07 26.83
N ASP A 134 -9.42 2.28 26.01
CA ASP A 134 -9.37 1.97 24.58
C ASP A 134 -8.36 2.86 23.83
N LEU A 135 -8.32 4.15 24.11
CA LEU A 135 -7.36 5.04 23.47
C LEU A 135 -5.91 4.74 23.91
N LYS A 136 -5.71 4.33 25.18
CA LYS A 136 -4.39 4.00 25.73
C LYS A 136 -3.70 2.83 25.01
N ARG A 137 -4.44 1.83 24.51
CA ARG A 137 -3.87 0.66 23.80
C ARG A 137 -3.46 0.96 22.36
N ARG A 138 -3.83 2.13 21.81
CA ARG A 138 -3.55 2.48 20.41
C ARG A 138 -2.07 2.69 20.16
N ASP A 139 -1.68 2.67 18.89
CA ASP A 139 -0.28 2.75 18.47
C ASP A 139 0.37 4.12 18.72
N PHE A 140 -0.24 5.18 18.17
CA PHE A 140 0.31 6.54 18.20
C PHE A 140 -0.72 7.55 18.69
N THR A 141 -0.22 8.62 19.31
CA THR A 141 -1.04 9.73 19.85
C THR A 141 -1.97 10.32 18.79
N ILE A 142 -1.48 10.48 17.55
CA ILE A 142 -2.23 11.01 16.42
C ILE A 142 -3.39 10.10 15.96
N ASN A 143 -3.42 8.84 16.39
CA ASN A 143 -4.49 7.86 16.13
C ASN A 143 -5.31 7.58 17.40
N ALA A 144 -4.92 8.13 18.54
CA ALA A 144 -5.60 7.99 19.82
C ALA A 144 -6.53 9.19 20.10
N LEU A 145 -7.17 9.67 19.05
CA LEU A 145 -8.19 10.71 19.08
C LEU A 145 -9.57 10.08 18.94
N ALA A 146 -10.54 10.64 19.65
CA ALA A 146 -11.95 10.31 19.49
C ALA A 146 -12.75 11.58 19.20
N MET A 147 -13.87 11.45 18.49
CA MET A 147 -14.72 12.59 18.16
C MET A 147 -16.18 12.23 18.43
N ARG A 148 -16.88 13.11 19.13
CA ARG A 148 -18.33 13.00 19.35
C ARG A 148 -19.12 13.22 18.06
N GLU A 149 -20.37 12.83 18.07
CA GLU A 149 -21.30 13.05 16.96
C GLU A 149 -21.45 14.53 16.58
N ASN A 150 -21.25 15.44 17.53
CA ASN A 150 -21.35 16.89 17.34
C ASN A 150 -20.06 17.56 16.87
N GLY A 151 -19.01 16.78 16.57
CA GLY A 151 -17.70 17.28 16.10
C GLY A 151 -16.69 17.64 17.21
N GLU A 152 -17.05 17.49 18.49
CA GLU A 152 -16.13 17.71 19.60
C GLU A 152 -15.05 16.63 19.64
N VAL A 153 -13.77 17.03 19.58
CA VAL A 153 -12.62 16.12 19.60
C VAL A 153 -12.15 15.90 21.04
N ILE A 154 -11.98 14.63 21.41
CA ILE A 154 -11.44 14.19 22.69
C ILE A 154 -10.00 13.74 22.48
N ASP A 155 -9.07 14.41 23.14
CA ASP A 155 -7.65 14.14 23.12
C ASP A 155 -7.12 13.92 24.54
N LEU A 156 -6.79 12.67 24.87
CA LEU A 156 -6.27 12.29 26.19
C LEU A 156 -4.75 12.08 26.21
N PHE A 157 -4.11 12.11 25.04
CA PHE A 157 -2.69 11.74 24.88
C PHE A 157 -1.87 12.76 24.09
N ASP A 158 -2.31 14.02 24.04
CA ASP A 158 -1.64 15.13 23.32
C ASP A 158 -1.50 14.89 21.79
N GLY A 159 -2.42 14.12 21.20
CA GLY A 159 -2.42 13.78 19.77
C GLY A 159 -2.61 15.00 18.87
N LEU A 160 -3.42 15.98 19.29
CA LEU A 160 -3.62 17.23 18.57
C LEU A 160 -2.34 18.06 18.51
N THR A 161 -1.58 18.11 19.61
CA THR A 161 -0.27 18.76 19.66
C THR A 161 0.71 18.09 18.72
N ASP A 162 0.77 16.75 18.70
CA ASP A 162 1.64 16.00 17.80
C ASP A 162 1.21 16.14 16.32
N LEU A 163 -0.10 16.23 16.02
CA LEU A 163 -0.59 16.56 14.67
C LEU A 163 -0.11 17.95 14.22
N LYS A 164 -0.27 18.97 15.05
CA LYS A 164 0.19 20.34 14.78
C LYS A 164 1.70 20.40 14.53
N GLN A 165 2.46 19.65 15.33
CA GLN A 165 3.92 19.59 15.25
C GLN A 165 4.45 18.59 14.24
N ARG A 166 3.55 17.90 13.51
CA ARG A 166 3.90 16.84 12.55
C ARG A 166 4.79 15.75 13.16
N ARG A 167 4.39 15.19 14.28
CA ARG A 167 5.15 14.19 15.04
C ARG A 167 4.44 12.85 15.11
N ILE A 168 5.23 11.77 15.08
CA ILE A 168 4.79 10.40 15.36
C ILE A 168 5.34 10.04 16.75
N ARG A 169 4.45 9.92 17.72
CA ARG A 169 4.74 9.52 19.09
C ARG A 169 3.90 8.32 19.48
N ALA A 170 4.52 7.29 20.06
CA ALA A 170 3.79 6.15 20.63
C ALA A 170 2.94 6.61 21.82
N VAL A 171 1.76 6.00 22.00
CA VAL A 171 0.92 6.26 23.18
C VAL A 171 1.58 5.67 24.42
N GLY A 172 1.76 6.46 25.46
CA GLY A 172 2.37 5.99 26.70
C GLY A 172 3.84 5.59 26.55
N ASN A 173 4.20 4.36 26.95
CA ASN A 173 5.56 3.85 26.88
C ASN A 173 5.81 3.14 25.56
N ALA A 174 6.65 3.70 24.69
CA ALA A 174 6.96 3.15 23.37
C ALA A 174 7.57 1.72 23.45
N GLN A 175 8.40 1.43 24.46
CA GLN A 175 9.00 0.11 24.66
C GLN A 175 7.92 -0.96 24.84
N GLU A 176 6.92 -0.68 25.69
CA GLU A 176 5.80 -1.58 25.94
C GLU A 176 4.95 -1.76 24.68
N ARG A 177 4.62 -0.67 23.97
CA ARG A 177 3.80 -0.70 22.75
C ARG A 177 4.42 -1.57 21.65
N PHE A 178 5.73 -1.53 21.46
CA PHE A 178 6.43 -2.32 20.44
C PHE A 178 6.64 -3.77 20.88
N HIS A 179 6.70 -4.04 22.18
CA HIS A 179 6.71 -5.39 22.69
C HIS A 179 5.35 -6.09 22.56
N GLU A 180 4.25 -5.35 22.64
CA GLU A 180 2.90 -5.86 22.44
C GLU A 180 2.63 -6.25 20.97
N ASP A 181 2.77 -5.32 20.04
CA ASP A 181 2.68 -5.58 18.59
C ASP A 181 3.87 -4.94 17.88
N ALA A 182 4.85 -5.77 17.51
CA ALA A 182 6.06 -5.33 16.84
C ALA A 182 5.78 -4.70 15.45
N LEU A 183 4.63 -4.98 14.83
CA LEU A 183 4.23 -4.33 13.57
C LEU A 183 4.07 -2.81 13.75
N ARG A 184 3.78 -2.33 14.96
CA ARG A 184 3.68 -0.88 15.24
C ARG A 184 4.96 -0.13 14.85
N MET A 185 6.13 -0.78 14.88
CA MET A 185 7.39 -0.20 14.39
C MET A 185 7.34 0.09 12.89
N MET A 186 6.87 -0.86 12.08
CA MET A 186 6.66 -0.63 10.64
C MET A 186 5.58 0.42 10.37
N ARG A 187 4.53 0.44 11.18
CA ARG A 187 3.48 1.45 11.11
C ARG A 187 4.02 2.86 11.38
N ALA A 188 4.98 3.03 12.33
CA ALA A 188 5.61 4.32 12.60
C ALA A 188 6.32 4.89 11.36
N VAL A 189 7.18 4.09 10.73
CA VAL A 189 7.91 4.53 9.51
C VAL A 189 6.96 4.72 8.32
N ARG A 190 5.92 3.90 8.20
CA ARG A 190 4.86 4.11 7.21
C ARG A 190 4.13 5.44 7.42
N PHE A 191 3.67 5.73 8.64
CA PHE A 191 2.98 7.00 8.92
C PHE A 191 3.89 8.20 8.70
N ALA A 192 5.19 8.10 9.02
CA ALA A 192 6.16 9.14 8.69
C ALA A 192 6.18 9.44 7.19
N SER A 193 6.20 8.40 6.35
CA SER A 193 6.12 8.53 4.89
C SER A 193 4.77 9.09 4.40
N GLN A 194 3.66 8.54 4.88
CA GLN A 194 2.33 8.91 4.39
C GLN A 194 1.88 10.30 4.82
N LEU A 195 2.29 10.74 6.02
CA LEU A 195 1.89 12.01 6.60
C LEU A 195 2.93 13.11 6.39
N ASP A 196 4.18 12.74 6.04
CA ASP A 196 5.34 13.63 6.06
C ASP A 196 5.60 14.16 7.47
N PHE A 197 5.68 13.25 8.43
CA PHE A 197 5.87 13.52 9.85
C PHE A 197 7.19 12.95 10.35
N THR A 198 7.73 13.53 11.43
CA THR A 198 8.96 13.08 12.08
C THR A 198 8.66 12.18 13.27
N ILE A 199 9.32 11.02 13.35
CA ILE A 199 9.24 10.16 14.54
C ILE A 199 10.02 10.82 15.66
N VAL A 200 9.40 10.98 16.86
CA VAL A 200 10.09 11.58 18.01
C VAL A 200 11.24 10.69 18.51
N PRO A 201 12.32 11.28 19.09
CA PRO A 201 13.52 10.53 19.46
C PRO A 201 13.26 9.34 20.38
N GLU A 202 12.36 9.47 21.34
CA GLU A 202 12.02 8.41 22.30
C GLU A 202 11.35 7.21 21.58
N THR A 203 10.47 7.52 20.63
CA THR A 203 9.81 6.47 19.80
C THR A 203 10.82 5.82 18.86
N ALA A 204 11.71 6.58 18.22
CA ALA A 204 12.75 6.05 17.35
C ALA A 204 13.76 5.16 18.13
N ALA A 205 14.16 5.58 19.32
CA ALA A 205 15.03 4.78 20.19
C ALA A 205 14.38 3.45 20.59
N ALA A 206 13.07 3.47 20.89
CA ALA A 206 12.33 2.24 21.18
C ALA A 206 12.23 1.32 19.96
N ILE A 207 12.04 1.86 18.75
CA ILE A 207 12.08 1.07 17.50
C ILE A 207 13.46 0.36 17.38
N ALA A 208 14.55 1.11 17.52
CA ALA A 208 15.90 0.55 17.42
C ALA A 208 16.15 -0.56 18.46
N ALA A 209 15.66 -0.38 19.69
CA ALA A 209 15.82 -1.37 20.75
C ALA A 209 15.02 -2.67 20.51
N HIS A 210 13.92 -2.60 19.77
CA HIS A 210 13.00 -3.72 19.54
C HIS A 210 12.95 -4.21 18.10
N ALA A 211 13.76 -3.65 17.18
CA ALA A 211 13.72 -3.96 15.76
C ALA A 211 13.72 -5.47 15.44
N GLN A 212 14.48 -6.27 16.22
CA GLN A 212 14.56 -7.72 16.07
C GLN A 212 13.22 -8.45 16.25
N LEU A 213 12.26 -7.86 16.94
CA LEU A 213 10.93 -8.44 17.11
C LEU A 213 10.13 -8.47 15.81
N LEU A 214 10.49 -7.64 14.81
CA LEU A 214 9.85 -7.66 13.52
C LEU A 214 9.95 -9.02 12.82
N ALA A 215 11.04 -9.74 13.02
CA ALA A 215 11.23 -11.10 12.48
C ALA A 215 10.17 -12.12 12.95
N LYS A 216 9.44 -11.82 14.03
CA LYS A 216 8.36 -12.67 14.56
C LYS A 216 6.99 -12.36 13.95
N ILE A 217 6.89 -11.27 13.19
CA ILE A 217 5.64 -10.84 12.54
C ILE A 217 5.47 -11.57 11.22
N ALA A 218 4.24 -11.97 10.92
CA ALA A 218 3.88 -12.56 9.61
C ALA A 218 4.29 -11.61 8.47
N VAL A 219 4.98 -12.17 7.49
CA VAL A 219 5.57 -11.41 6.36
C VAL A 219 4.51 -10.62 5.61
N GLU A 220 3.30 -11.18 5.45
CA GLU A 220 2.19 -10.53 4.77
C GLU A 220 1.78 -9.20 5.43
N ARG A 221 1.82 -9.13 6.77
CA ARG A 221 1.57 -7.88 7.50
C ARG A 221 2.69 -6.87 7.29
N THR A 222 3.94 -7.32 7.37
CA THR A 222 5.13 -6.49 7.14
C THR A 222 5.13 -5.95 5.70
N GLN A 223 4.77 -6.80 4.73
CA GLN A 223 4.65 -6.41 3.31
C GLN A 223 3.68 -5.25 3.10
N VAL A 224 2.48 -5.34 3.69
CA VAL A 224 1.47 -4.27 3.56
C VAL A 224 2.00 -2.93 4.08
N GLU A 225 2.68 -2.93 5.22
CA GLU A 225 3.25 -1.71 5.79
C GLU A 225 4.44 -1.20 4.95
N LEU A 226 5.29 -2.10 4.44
CA LEU A 226 6.41 -1.77 3.55
C LEU A 226 5.91 -1.12 2.25
N LEU A 227 4.93 -1.70 1.60
CA LEU A 227 4.38 -1.13 0.36
C LEU A 227 3.79 0.25 0.62
N LYS A 228 3.05 0.44 1.71
CA LYS A 228 2.51 1.75 2.09
C LYS A 228 3.60 2.75 2.50
N LEU A 229 4.76 2.30 2.98
CA LEU A 229 5.93 3.14 3.23
C LEU A 229 6.47 3.70 1.91
N PHE A 230 6.64 2.85 0.89
CA PHE A 230 7.16 3.25 -0.41
C PHE A 230 6.18 4.08 -1.25
N THR A 231 4.87 3.84 -1.11
CA THR A 231 3.82 4.58 -1.84
C THR A 231 3.37 5.85 -1.11
N GLY A 232 3.94 6.17 0.04
CA GLY A 232 3.64 7.39 0.80
C GLY A 232 4.05 8.65 0.06
N LYS A 233 3.43 9.79 0.36
CA LYS A 233 3.71 11.06 -0.32
C LYS A 233 5.13 11.60 -0.09
N ALA A 234 5.76 11.22 1.01
CA ALA A 234 7.11 11.64 1.42
C ALA A 234 7.91 10.41 1.90
N PRO A 235 8.28 9.49 0.99
CA PRO A 235 8.90 8.22 1.39
C PRO A 235 10.21 8.40 2.16
N GLN A 236 10.96 9.46 1.90
CA GLN A 236 12.20 9.76 2.62
C GLN A 236 11.96 9.95 4.13
N SER A 237 10.85 10.59 4.52
CA SER A 237 10.48 10.79 5.93
C SER A 237 10.28 9.47 6.69
N GLY A 238 9.92 8.40 5.97
CA GLY A 238 9.76 7.05 6.53
C GLY A 238 10.98 6.16 6.31
N LEU A 239 11.62 6.20 5.13
CA LEU A 239 12.80 5.38 4.81
C LEU A 239 14.01 5.77 5.66
N GLN A 240 14.21 7.06 5.95
CA GLN A 240 15.30 7.50 6.82
C GLN A 240 15.25 6.86 8.21
N PRO A 241 14.14 6.94 8.99
CA PRO A 241 14.04 6.22 10.25
C PRO A 241 14.02 4.68 10.09
N PHE A 242 13.46 4.13 9.01
CA PHE A 242 13.54 2.70 8.71
C PHE A 242 14.99 2.21 8.65
N LEU A 243 15.88 3.00 8.02
CA LEU A 243 17.30 2.73 7.94
C LEU A 243 18.03 2.98 9.26
N THR A 244 17.84 4.15 9.89
CA THR A 244 18.62 4.57 11.06
C THR A 244 18.30 3.77 12.33
N THR A 245 17.08 3.22 12.43
CA THR A 245 16.69 2.33 13.53
C THR A 245 17.10 0.86 13.32
N GLY A 246 17.62 0.52 12.14
CA GLY A 246 17.99 -0.87 11.81
C GLY A 246 16.80 -1.80 11.55
N LEU A 247 15.58 -1.27 11.45
CA LEU A 247 14.36 -2.06 11.27
C LEU A 247 14.40 -2.89 9.96
N TRP A 248 15.01 -2.35 8.91
CA TRP A 248 15.19 -2.98 7.61
C TRP A 248 15.93 -4.33 7.67
N GLN A 249 16.83 -4.52 8.63
CA GLN A 249 17.65 -5.74 8.77
C GLN A 249 16.79 -6.97 9.08
N TYR A 250 15.61 -6.77 9.64
CA TYR A 250 14.66 -7.82 10.02
C TYR A 250 13.53 -8.01 9.00
N CYS A 251 13.60 -7.30 7.87
CA CYS A 251 12.77 -7.56 6.71
C CYS A 251 13.33 -8.71 5.88
N PRO A 252 12.49 -9.59 5.30
CA PRO A 252 12.97 -10.68 4.47
C PRO A 252 13.91 -10.19 3.36
N THR A 253 15.09 -10.80 3.23
CA THR A 253 16.04 -10.56 2.14
C THR A 253 16.67 -9.15 2.06
N PHE A 254 16.47 -8.29 3.05
CA PHE A 254 17.01 -6.93 3.00
C PHE A 254 18.40 -6.79 3.62
N SER A 255 18.82 -7.71 4.50
CA SER A 255 20.04 -7.60 5.33
C SER A 255 21.32 -7.28 4.56
N ASP A 256 21.45 -7.78 3.33
CA ASP A 256 22.64 -7.60 2.50
C ASP A 256 22.58 -6.37 1.57
N HIS A 257 21.50 -5.58 1.63
CA HIS A 257 21.22 -4.51 0.66
C HIS A 257 21.21 -3.09 1.27
N GLU A 258 21.96 -2.86 2.36
CA GLU A 258 22.00 -1.56 3.06
C GLU A 258 22.35 -0.39 2.14
N ALA A 259 23.41 -0.55 1.34
CA ALA A 259 23.88 0.51 0.44
C ALA A 259 22.80 0.86 -0.62
N ALA A 260 22.15 -0.15 -1.18
CA ALA A 260 21.09 0.01 -2.15
C ALA A 260 19.86 0.71 -1.54
N LEU A 261 19.46 0.33 -0.32
CA LEU A 261 18.35 0.98 0.39
C LEU A 261 18.67 2.44 0.71
N LYS A 262 19.91 2.78 1.06
CA LYS A 262 20.35 4.18 1.27
C LYS A 262 20.28 4.99 -0.03
N ASP A 263 20.68 4.41 -1.16
CA ASP A 263 20.59 5.07 -2.47
C ASP A 263 19.13 5.28 -2.87
N VAL A 264 18.26 4.26 -2.70
CA VAL A 264 16.81 4.38 -2.91
C VAL A 264 16.21 5.47 -2.02
N CYS A 265 16.57 5.51 -0.73
CA CYS A 265 16.09 6.55 0.18
C CYS A 265 16.47 7.95 -0.30
N HIS A 266 17.69 8.11 -0.82
CA HIS A 266 18.16 9.40 -1.36
C HIS A 266 17.40 9.82 -2.64
N ARG A 267 17.13 8.86 -3.54
CA ARG A 267 16.52 9.13 -4.86
C ARG A 267 15.01 9.23 -4.84
N LEU A 268 14.34 8.50 -3.96
CA LEU A 268 12.89 8.40 -3.92
C LEU A 268 12.28 9.61 -3.20
N THR A 269 12.12 10.72 -3.92
CA THR A 269 11.56 11.98 -3.37
C THR A 269 10.05 11.98 -3.26
N THR A 270 9.37 11.19 -4.11
CA THR A 270 7.92 10.97 -4.11
C THR A 270 7.64 9.48 -4.07
N GLY A 271 6.49 9.08 -3.52
CA GLY A 271 6.14 7.66 -3.45
C GLY A 271 5.99 7.00 -4.81
N THR A 272 6.30 5.72 -4.86
CA THR A 272 5.99 4.89 -6.03
C THR A 272 4.48 4.81 -6.24
N PRO A 273 3.99 4.75 -7.49
CA PRO A 273 2.56 4.76 -7.76
C PRO A 273 1.83 3.50 -7.25
N ASP A 274 2.49 2.35 -7.25
CA ASP A 274 1.87 1.06 -6.91
C ASP A 274 2.87 -0.01 -6.43
N GLU A 275 2.32 -1.18 -6.10
CA GLU A 275 3.07 -2.35 -5.66
C GLU A 275 4.08 -2.83 -6.71
N THR A 276 3.68 -2.90 -7.99
CA THR A 276 4.53 -3.39 -9.07
C THR A 276 5.75 -2.49 -9.24
N THR A 277 5.55 -1.19 -9.21
CA THR A 277 6.64 -0.20 -9.29
C THR A 277 7.57 -0.30 -8.07
N THR A 278 7.01 -0.46 -6.86
CA THR A 278 7.80 -0.65 -5.64
C THR A 278 8.71 -1.88 -5.74
N TRP A 279 8.16 -3.03 -6.10
CA TRP A 279 8.95 -4.25 -6.22
C TRP A 279 9.96 -4.18 -7.37
N THR A 280 9.59 -3.58 -8.49
CA THR A 280 10.51 -3.37 -9.62
C THR A 280 11.68 -2.47 -9.22
N LEU A 281 11.41 -1.40 -8.46
CA LEU A 281 12.46 -0.53 -7.92
C LEU A 281 13.41 -1.30 -6.99
N LEU A 282 12.88 -2.08 -6.05
CA LEU A 282 13.70 -2.83 -5.10
C LEU A 282 14.55 -3.91 -5.78
N VAL A 283 13.99 -4.71 -6.68
CA VAL A 283 14.77 -5.75 -7.37
C VAL A 283 15.86 -5.16 -8.26
N ARG A 284 15.61 -3.99 -8.86
CA ARG A 284 16.61 -3.26 -9.65
C ARG A 284 17.70 -2.60 -8.79
N ALA A 285 17.30 -1.97 -7.69
CA ALA A 285 18.24 -1.37 -6.75
C ALA A 285 19.15 -2.41 -6.08
N PHE A 286 18.60 -3.60 -5.80
CA PHE A 286 19.36 -4.73 -5.21
C PHE A 286 20.18 -5.50 -6.26
N ASP A 287 20.12 -5.09 -7.51
CA ASP A 287 20.83 -5.71 -8.65
C ASP A 287 20.58 -7.22 -8.77
N LEU A 288 19.33 -7.65 -8.51
CA LEU A 288 18.96 -9.05 -8.59
C LEU A 288 18.94 -9.54 -10.05
N SER A 289 19.55 -10.68 -10.30
CA SER A 289 19.45 -11.38 -11.58
C SER A 289 18.00 -11.85 -11.85
N GLU A 290 17.65 -12.11 -13.11
CA GLU A 290 16.33 -12.56 -13.49
C GLU A 290 15.89 -13.84 -12.73
N SER A 291 16.82 -14.74 -12.46
CA SER A 291 16.57 -15.97 -11.70
C SER A 291 16.33 -15.74 -10.21
N GLU A 292 16.81 -14.64 -9.63
CA GLU A 292 16.67 -14.31 -8.21
C GLU A 292 15.37 -13.56 -7.91
N VAL A 293 14.81 -12.83 -8.88
CA VAL A 293 13.57 -12.02 -8.67
C VAL A 293 12.42 -12.87 -8.15
N GLY A 294 12.17 -14.03 -8.77
CA GLY A 294 11.07 -14.90 -8.35
C GLY A 294 11.21 -15.43 -6.91
N PRO A 295 12.34 -16.04 -6.53
CA PRO A 295 12.62 -16.46 -5.16
C PRO A 295 12.54 -15.31 -4.14
N PHE A 296 13.09 -14.14 -4.44
CA PHE A 296 13.01 -12.95 -3.60
C PHE A 296 11.56 -12.57 -3.30
N LEU A 297 10.73 -12.37 -4.32
CA LEU A 297 9.34 -11.96 -4.17
C LEU A 297 8.46 -13.03 -3.48
N LYS A 298 8.77 -14.32 -3.66
CA LYS A 298 8.09 -15.40 -2.94
C LYS A 298 8.32 -15.35 -1.43
N GLN A 299 9.48 -14.90 -0.96
CA GLN A 299 9.72 -14.70 0.47
C GLN A 299 8.81 -13.61 1.03
N TRP A 300 8.45 -12.62 0.21
CA TRP A 300 7.48 -11.57 0.54
C TRP A 300 6.02 -11.99 0.33
N LYS A 301 5.75 -13.27 0.00
CA LYS A 301 4.39 -13.79 -0.25
C LYS A 301 3.66 -13.09 -1.39
N THR A 302 4.40 -12.52 -2.32
CA THR A 302 3.85 -11.83 -3.50
C THR A 302 3.20 -12.83 -4.48
N SER A 303 2.10 -12.43 -5.13
CA SER A 303 1.39 -13.27 -6.09
C SER A 303 2.20 -13.54 -7.36
N ASN A 304 1.96 -14.69 -8.02
CA ASN A 304 2.64 -15.00 -9.28
C ASN A 304 2.37 -13.95 -10.37
N GLN A 305 1.21 -13.31 -10.38
CA GLN A 305 0.88 -12.24 -11.32
C GLN A 305 1.83 -11.05 -11.15
N ILE A 306 2.03 -10.58 -9.93
CA ILE A 306 2.96 -9.49 -9.62
C ILE A 306 4.40 -9.92 -9.91
N ILE A 307 4.80 -11.14 -9.56
CA ILE A 307 6.15 -11.65 -9.86
C ILE A 307 6.45 -11.56 -11.37
N THR A 308 5.53 -12.02 -12.22
CA THR A 308 5.70 -11.95 -13.68
C THR A 308 5.77 -10.50 -14.17
N ALA A 309 4.90 -9.61 -13.65
CA ALA A 309 4.91 -8.21 -14.01
C ALA A 309 6.23 -7.52 -13.62
N VAL A 310 6.74 -7.79 -12.41
CA VAL A 310 8.01 -7.26 -11.92
C VAL A 310 9.19 -7.76 -12.75
N GLN A 311 9.26 -9.07 -13.08
CA GLN A 311 10.30 -9.62 -13.94
C GLN A 311 10.33 -8.93 -15.31
N THR A 312 9.16 -8.71 -15.88
CA THR A 312 9.02 -8.05 -17.19
C THR A 312 9.44 -6.58 -17.12
N ALA A 313 8.92 -5.84 -16.13
CA ALA A 313 9.24 -4.42 -15.95
C ALA A 313 10.72 -4.20 -15.57
N ALA A 314 11.29 -5.06 -14.73
CA ALA A 314 12.71 -4.97 -14.33
C ALA A 314 13.66 -5.18 -15.51
N ARG A 315 13.34 -6.13 -16.40
CA ARG A 315 14.10 -6.36 -17.64
C ARG A 315 14.09 -5.11 -18.53
N ALA A 316 12.91 -4.54 -18.76
CA ALA A 316 12.78 -3.29 -19.52
C ALA A 316 13.50 -2.12 -18.84
N ALA A 317 13.37 -1.94 -17.52
CA ALA A 317 14.06 -0.90 -16.77
C ALA A 317 15.60 -1.06 -16.84
N THR A 318 16.10 -2.29 -16.89
CA THR A 318 17.55 -2.55 -17.11
C THR A 318 18.02 -2.01 -18.46
N SER A 319 17.29 -2.31 -19.54
CA SER A 319 17.61 -1.81 -20.87
C SER A 319 17.55 -0.27 -20.93
N LEU A 320 16.52 0.33 -20.33
CA LEU A 320 16.33 1.78 -20.28
C LEU A 320 17.43 2.54 -19.54
N ALA A 321 18.21 1.87 -18.69
CA ALA A 321 19.36 2.49 -18.03
C ALA A 321 20.48 2.88 -19.03
N THR A 322 20.59 2.18 -20.16
CA THR A 322 21.69 2.36 -21.11
C THR A 322 21.25 2.70 -22.54
N ALA A 323 20.04 2.30 -22.96
CA ALA A 323 19.54 2.46 -24.32
C ALA A 323 18.00 2.55 -24.36
N ASP A 324 17.46 2.87 -25.52
CA ASP A 324 16.03 2.75 -25.79
C ASP A 324 15.63 1.28 -25.96
N LEU A 325 14.37 0.96 -25.73
CA LEU A 325 13.81 -0.37 -25.98
C LEU A 325 13.64 -0.57 -27.49
N ASP A 326 14.06 -1.73 -28.00
CA ASP A 326 13.71 -2.16 -29.35
C ASP A 326 12.23 -2.59 -29.47
N ALA A 327 11.76 -2.84 -30.71
CA ALA A 327 10.37 -3.19 -30.96
C ALA A 327 9.93 -4.47 -30.23
N TRP A 328 10.82 -5.46 -30.09
CA TRP A 328 10.53 -6.69 -29.38
C TRP A 328 10.44 -6.50 -27.87
N GLN A 329 11.33 -5.72 -27.29
CA GLN A 329 11.31 -5.36 -25.86
C GLN A 329 10.05 -4.55 -25.52
N LEU A 330 9.66 -3.58 -26.38
CA LEU A 330 8.42 -2.83 -26.24
C LEU A 330 7.20 -3.77 -26.24
N TYR A 331 7.13 -4.68 -27.22
CA TYR A 331 6.05 -5.65 -27.33
C TYR A 331 5.96 -6.58 -26.10
N GLN A 332 7.11 -7.10 -25.63
CA GLN A 332 7.16 -7.98 -24.45
C GLN A 332 6.78 -7.27 -23.17
N CYS A 333 7.18 -6.00 -23.01
CA CYS A 333 6.83 -5.20 -21.84
C CYS A 333 5.33 -4.89 -21.82
N GLY A 334 4.77 -4.52 -22.96
CA GLY A 334 3.37 -4.15 -23.09
C GLY A 334 3.04 -2.77 -22.50
N GLU A 335 1.92 -2.20 -22.96
CA GLU A 335 1.49 -0.83 -22.64
C GLU A 335 1.45 -0.54 -21.13
N GLN A 336 0.96 -1.51 -20.35
CA GLN A 336 0.74 -1.31 -18.91
C GLN A 336 2.03 -1.27 -18.08
N LEU A 337 3.08 -1.98 -18.52
CA LEU A 337 4.33 -2.06 -17.76
C LEU A 337 5.42 -1.08 -18.24
N LEU A 338 5.25 -0.46 -19.39
CA LEU A 338 6.17 0.58 -19.87
C LEU A 338 6.28 1.77 -18.92
N PRO A 339 5.18 2.34 -18.37
CA PRO A 339 5.27 3.39 -17.35
C PRO A 339 5.99 2.93 -16.08
N VAL A 340 5.77 1.68 -15.65
CA VAL A 340 6.46 1.08 -14.50
C VAL A 340 7.98 1.03 -14.73
N ALA A 341 8.39 0.46 -15.88
CA ALA A 341 9.81 0.35 -16.24
C ALA A 341 10.49 1.72 -16.36
N ASN A 342 9.81 2.68 -17.00
CA ASN A 342 10.30 4.04 -17.14
C ASN A 342 10.43 4.75 -15.79
N SER A 343 9.38 4.70 -14.95
CA SER A 343 9.40 5.31 -13.61
C SER A 343 10.59 4.80 -12.77
N VAL A 344 10.82 3.48 -12.77
CA VAL A 344 11.96 2.88 -12.05
C VAL A 344 13.29 3.33 -12.65
N ALA A 345 13.43 3.34 -13.98
CA ALA A 345 14.64 3.81 -14.63
C ALA A 345 14.94 5.28 -14.29
N VAL A 346 13.91 6.13 -14.27
CA VAL A 346 14.02 7.56 -13.88
C VAL A 346 14.46 7.71 -12.43
N ILE A 347 13.83 6.98 -11.49
CA ILE A 347 14.25 7.00 -10.08
C ILE A 347 15.71 6.60 -9.94
N LEU A 348 16.18 5.64 -10.74
CA LEU A 348 17.58 5.18 -10.74
C LEU A 348 18.53 6.06 -11.57
N GLY A 349 18.05 7.15 -12.16
CA GLY A 349 18.88 8.19 -12.80
C GLY A 349 18.85 8.22 -14.32
N ALA A 350 18.02 7.40 -14.98
CA ALA A 350 17.82 7.50 -16.44
C ALA A 350 16.91 8.71 -16.80
N PRO A 351 16.96 9.21 -18.03
CA PRO A 351 16.04 10.24 -18.50
C PRO A 351 14.61 9.68 -18.62
N ASP A 352 13.62 10.56 -18.43
CA ASP A 352 12.21 10.22 -18.65
C ASP A 352 11.94 10.05 -20.16
N ARG A 353 11.37 8.89 -20.53
CA ARG A 353 11.03 8.51 -21.91
C ARG A 353 9.60 8.01 -22.05
N GLU A 354 8.73 8.17 -21.04
CA GLU A 354 7.41 7.55 -21.01
C GLU A 354 6.59 7.84 -22.27
N THR A 355 6.48 9.13 -22.66
CA THR A 355 5.75 9.54 -23.86
C THR A 355 6.31 8.89 -25.12
N ALA A 356 7.64 8.84 -25.26
CA ALA A 356 8.27 8.24 -26.43
C ALA A 356 8.08 6.71 -26.46
N LEU A 357 8.16 6.03 -25.33
CA LEU A 357 7.93 4.58 -25.20
C LEU A 357 6.50 4.20 -25.57
N LEU A 358 5.52 4.94 -25.06
CA LEU A 358 4.12 4.71 -25.37
C LEU A 358 3.81 4.98 -26.85
N ALA A 359 4.37 6.04 -27.45
CA ALA A 359 4.25 6.32 -28.87
C ALA A 359 4.88 5.20 -29.73
N ALA A 360 6.08 4.72 -29.38
CA ALA A 360 6.75 3.64 -30.06
C ALA A 360 5.96 2.32 -29.94
N TRP A 361 5.41 2.03 -28.77
CA TRP A 361 4.54 0.85 -28.59
C TRP A 361 3.26 0.96 -29.44
N GLN A 362 2.63 2.15 -29.52
CA GLN A 362 1.48 2.38 -30.37
C GLN A 362 1.81 2.19 -31.88
N ALA A 363 3.04 2.41 -32.29
CA ALA A 363 3.49 2.24 -33.67
C ALA A 363 3.79 0.77 -34.04
N LEU A 364 3.85 -0.18 -33.07
CA LEU A 364 4.10 -1.59 -33.37
C LEU A 364 3.03 -2.17 -34.31
N PRO A 365 3.39 -3.04 -35.26
CA PRO A 365 2.45 -3.68 -36.19
C PRO A 365 1.34 -4.51 -35.51
N ILE A 366 1.69 -5.20 -34.45
CA ILE A 366 0.76 -5.95 -33.59
C ILE A 366 1.05 -5.66 -32.11
N LYS A 367 0.00 -5.74 -31.29
CA LYS A 367 0.06 -5.48 -29.84
C LYS A 367 -0.03 -6.73 -28.99
N THR A 368 -0.51 -7.82 -29.57
CA THR A 368 -0.72 -9.11 -28.91
C THR A 368 -0.51 -10.23 -29.89
N LYS A 369 -0.14 -11.41 -29.40
CA LYS A 369 -0.04 -12.64 -30.18
C LYS A 369 -1.33 -12.96 -30.96
N LYS A 370 -2.50 -12.62 -30.43
CA LYS A 370 -3.80 -12.84 -31.07
C LYS A 370 -4.01 -11.96 -32.31
N ALA A 371 -3.26 -10.89 -32.46
CA ALA A 371 -3.32 -10.00 -33.62
C ALA A 371 -2.48 -10.50 -34.82
N LEU A 372 -1.69 -11.58 -34.65
CA LEU A 372 -0.97 -12.22 -35.74
C LEU A 372 -1.98 -12.79 -36.77
N ALA A 373 -1.78 -12.49 -38.04
CA ALA A 373 -2.72 -12.87 -39.11
C ALA A 373 -2.79 -14.38 -39.41
N VAL A 374 -1.97 -15.18 -38.73
CA VAL A 374 -1.99 -16.66 -38.80
C VAL A 374 -2.10 -17.29 -37.43
N THR A 375 -2.76 -18.46 -37.43
CA THR A 375 -2.89 -19.33 -36.25
C THR A 375 -2.19 -20.66 -36.48
N GLY A 376 -2.01 -21.45 -35.41
CA GLY A 376 -1.52 -22.83 -35.57
C GLY A 376 -2.38 -23.67 -36.48
N ARG A 377 -3.69 -23.43 -36.56
CA ARG A 377 -4.61 -24.13 -37.47
C ARG A 377 -4.29 -23.81 -38.92
N ASP A 378 -4.02 -22.57 -39.26
CA ASP A 378 -3.66 -22.14 -40.60
C ASP A 378 -2.38 -22.81 -41.07
N LEU A 379 -1.37 -22.88 -40.20
CA LEU A 379 -0.08 -23.51 -40.49
C LEU A 379 -0.22 -25.02 -40.66
N MET A 380 -1.08 -25.68 -39.86
CA MET A 380 -1.39 -27.11 -40.05
C MET A 380 -2.12 -27.37 -41.36
N GLN A 381 -3.05 -26.53 -41.78
CA GLN A 381 -3.72 -26.63 -43.09
C GLN A 381 -2.75 -26.43 -44.24
N ALA A 382 -1.68 -25.68 -44.06
CA ALA A 382 -0.60 -25.50 -45.03
C ALA A 382 0.41 -26.67 -45.06
N GLY A 383 0.22 -27.71 -44.23
CA GLY A 383 1.04 -28.93 -44.24
C GLY A 383 2.09 -29.03 -43.13
N ILE A 384 2.16 -28.04 -42.21
CA ILE A 384 3.08 -28.09 -41.05
C ILE A 384 2.50 -29.07 -40.01
N GLN A 385 3.32 -30.02 -39.57
CA GLN A 385 2.89 -31.03 -38.61
C GLN A 385 2.67 -30.45 -37.22
N PRO A 386 1.65 -30.91 -36.47
CA PRO A 386 1.44 -30.50 -35.08
C PRO A 386 2.61 -30.96 -34.19
N GLY A 387 3.08 -30.10 -33.29
CA GLY A 387 4.18 -30.41 -32.38
C GLY A 387 4.92 -29.16 -31.90
N PRO A 388 6.01 -29.30 -31.15
CA PRO A 388 6.80 -28.18 -30.63
C PRO A 388 7.27 -27.23 -31.76
N GLN A 389 7.65 -27.75 -32.91
CA GLN A 389 8.08 -26.98 -34.08
C GLN A 389 7.00 -25.97 -34.55
N LEU A 390 5.71 -26.30 -34.45
CA LEU A 390 4.63 -25.41 -34.81
C LEU A 390 4.61 -24.17 -33.86
N GLY A 391 4.86 -24.40 -32.57
CA GLY A 391 4.96 -23.32 -31.58
C GLY A 391 6.15 -22.40 -31.84
N ASP A 392 7.31 -22.98 -32.16
CA ASP A 392 8.55 -22.24 -32.47
C ASP A 392 8.38 -21.40 -33.75
N LEU A 393 7.73 -21.94 -34.77
CA LEU A 393 7.44 -21.22 -36.02
C LEU A 393 6.52 -20.02 -35.77
N LEU A 394 5.44 -20.21 -35.01
CA LEU A 394 4.56 -19.10 -34.62
C LEU A 394 5.30 -18.02 -33.84
N ALA A 395 6.18 -18.36 -32.90
CA ALA A 395 6.98 -17.43 -32.16
C ALA A 395 7.98 -16.65 -33.04
N GLN A 396 8.58 -17.33 -34.04
CA GLN A 396 9.47 -16.68 -35.00
C GLN A 396 8.71 -15.71 -35.92
N LEU A 397 7.53 -16.09 -36.41
CA LEU A 397 6.68 -15.21 -37.22
C LEU A 397 6.21 -13.99 -36.41
N GLU A 398 5.79 -14.21 -35.18
CA GLU A 398 5.41 -13.14 -34.25
C GLU A 398 6.56 -12.12 -34.07
N HIS A 399 7.77 -12.62 -33.81
CA HIS A 399 8.96 -11.77 -33.70
C HIS A 399 9.24 -11.00 -34.98
N GLN A 400 9.20 -11.64 -36.16
CA GLN A 400 9.46 -10.99 -37.44
C GLN A 400 8.41 -9.91 -37.76
N VAL A 401 7.14 -10.11 -37.40
CA VAL A 401 6.09 -9.12 -37.58
C VAL A 401 6.30 -7.95 -36.63
N VAL A 402 6.53 -8.21 -35.34
CA VAL A 402 6.76 -7.16 -34.33
C VAL A 402 7.93 -6.27 -34.72
N THR A 403 9.02 -6.87 -35.21
CA THR A 403 10.23 -6.16 -35.64
C THR A 403 10.17 -5.61 -37.08
N SER A 404 8.99 -5.65 -37.71
CA SER A 404 8.74 -5.15 -39.07
C SER A 404 9.62 -5.79 -40.16
N GLN A 405 10.16 -7.00 -39.90
CA GLN A 405 10.89 -7.80 -40.89
C GLN A 405 9.95 -8.48 -41.86
N LEU A 406 8.70 -8.70 -41.45
CA LEU A 406 7.66 -9.34 -42.27
C LEU A 406 6.32 -8.62 -42.02
N PRO A 407 5.53 -8.30 -43.07
CA PRO A 407 4.21 -7.71 -42.84
C PRO A 407 3.26 -8.73 -42.20
N ASN A 408 2.30 -8.24 -41.42
CA ASN A 408 1.26 -9.09 -40.81
C ASN A 408 0.20 -9.47 -41.88
N ASP A 409 0.62 -10.21 -42.88
CA ASP A 409 -0.20 -10.71 -44.01
C ASP A 409 -0.24 -12.22 -43.97
N ARG A 410 -1.45 -12.79 -44.04
CA ARG A 410 -1.67 -14.25 -43.87
C ARG A 410 -0.88 -15.09 -44.85
N ASP A 411 -0.90 -14.72 -46.13
CA ASP A 411 -0.29 -15.53 -47.17
C ASP A 411 1.24 -15.47 -47.11
N GLN A 412 1.80 -14.31 -46.86
CA GLN A 412 3.25 -14.13 -46.65
C GLN A 412 3.74 -14.88 -45.41
N LEU A 413 2.97 -14.85 -44.32
CA LEU A 413 3.30 -15.57 -43.08
C LEU A 413 3.30 -17.10 -43.29
N ILE A 414 2.33 -17.64 -44.05
CA ILE A 414 2.30 -19.06 -44.41
C ILE A 414 3.52 -19.43 -45.25
N GLN A 415 3.84 -18.66 -46.27
CA GLN A 415 5.02 -18.92 -47.14
C GLN A 415 6.32 -18.89 -46.31
N GLN A 416 6.46 -17.93 -45.43
CA GLN A 416 7.62 -17.84 -44.56
C GLN A 416 7.70 -19.05 -43.59
N ALA A 417 6.56 -19.48 -43.02
CA ALA A 417 6.52 -20.67 -42.16
C ALA A 417 6.96 -21.92 -42.87
N LEU A 418 6.50 -22.14 -44.15
CA LEU A 418 6.91 -23.26 -44.98
C LEU A 418 8.40 -23.22 -45.30
N THR A 419 8.94 -22.05 -45.60
CA THR A 419 10.39 -21.85 -45.83
C THR A 419 11.20 -22.21 -44.56
N LEU A 420 10.80 -21.73 -43.40
CA LEU A 420 11.47 -22.04 -42.13
C LEU A 420 11.34 -23.51 -41.72
N ALA A 421 10.24 -24.16 -42.05
CA ALA A 421 10.02 -25.59 -41.79
C ALA A 421 10.91 -26.49 -42.66
N ASN A 422 11.17 -26.10 -43.92
CA ASN A 422 12.00 -26.85 -44.85
C ASN A 422 13.52 -26.65 -44.66
N LEU A 423 13.93 -25.67 -43.88
CA LEU A 423 15.34 -25.42 -43.55
C LEU A 423 15.80 -26.18 -42.29
N LYS A 424 14.91 -26.87 -41.59
CA LYS A 424 15.20 -27.74 -40.46
C LYS A 424 15.01 -29.20 -40.84
#